data_853177aac2228922c73b7e1951c3b816
#
_entry.id   853177aac2228922c73b7e1951c3b816
#
_cell.length_a   1.000
_cell.length_b   1.000
_cell.length_c   1.000
_cell.angle_alpha   90.00
_cell.angle_beta   90.00
_cell.angle_gamma   90.00
#
_symmetry.space_group_name_H-M   'P 1'
#
loop_
_entity.id
_entity.type
_entity.pdbx_description
1 polymer ?
#
loop_
_entity_poly.entity_id
_entity_poly.type
_entity_poly.pdbx_seq_one_letter_code
_entity_poly.pdbx_strand_id
1 'polypeptide(L)'
;GEYNQHIPKFDGMFGLILSISFSLYAYVYILARSSFLYQSQNLIELGKNLGFSKIKSFFSIILPAARPAIVAGLSLVAMETLAEFGAVDFFSVNTLTTGIYNAWITFDDLAFANRISFFLLLFIFILFLTENLSRKKAKYHLDSRGGFKQKEKTKLSGVNSFFAFSFCFLFFFLSFLFPLGQMLYWTIKFPENLFDIDVFSLTLNTIYLVILSSLVLIIFSLISNYGNRVSKNKILNFLSTLSISGYAIPGVILAVAFITFIAWFDENIVKSLGFLSIKKVFIGSVLGLVLVYFVRFYSLAFNGIKSGYEKINISVDESSYLLGYSKQKTFLNIHVPFLRNSLLFVAILISLEIIRELPITLILRPFNFETFATTAYISASEDLLEAAAVPSLFLILIATIFIMFTSKYILREK
;
A
#
# COMPACT_ATOMS: atom_id res chain seq x y z
N GLY A 1 -14.31 34.33 -3.77
CA GLY A 1 -15.14 34.15 -4.95
C GLY A 1 -16.55 33.76 -4.57
N GLU A 2 -17.57 34.40 -5.12
CA GLU A 2 -18.97 34.05 -4.91
C GLU A 2 -19.21 32.63 -5.41
N TYR A 3 -19.34 31.70 -4.48
CA TYR A 3 -19.74 30.34 -4.80
C TYR A 3 -21.17 30.33 -5.32
N ASN A 4 -21.33 29.87 -6.55
CA ASN A 4 -22.63 29.67 -7.17
C ASN A 4 -23.44 28.71 -6.29
N GLN A 5 -24.54 29.14 -5.68
CA GLN A 5 -25.36 28.41 -4.70
C GLN A 5 -25.94 27.08 -5.20
N HIS A 6 -25.70 26.74 -6.48
CA HIS A 6 -26.21 25.54 -7.13
C HIS A 6 -25.16 24.38 -7.21
N ILE A 7 -23.92 24.63 -6.81
CA ILE A 7 -22.89 23.54 -6.78
C ILE A 7 -22.86 22.99 -5.36
N PRO A 8 -23.08 21.69 -5.16
CA PRO A 8 -22.98 21.11 -3.83
C PRO A 8 -21.55 21.32 -3.29
N LYS A 9 -21.44 21.76 -2.06
CA LYS A 9 -20.15 21.91 -1.40
C LYS A 9 -19.53 20.53 -1.24
N PHE A 10 -18.32 20.38 -1.76
CA PHE A 10 -17.51 19.15 -1.61
C PHE A 10 -16.70 19.26 -0.31
N ASP A 11 -17.40 19.37 0.82
CA ASP A 11 -16.80 19.47 2.15
C ASP A 11 -17.34 18.36 3.09
N GLY A 12 -16.70 18.21 4.23
CA GLY A 12 -17.10 17.26 5.28
C GLY A 12 -17.19 15.81 4.80
N MET A 13 -18.15 15.07 5.35
CA MET A 13 -18.32 13.62 5.08
C MET A 13 -18.60 13.33 3.62
N PHE A 14 -19.36 14.18 2.91
CA PHE A 14 -19.71 13.95 1.50
C PHE A 14 -18.46 14.06 0.59
N GLY A 15 -17.66 15.11 0.78
CA GLY A 15 -16.40 15.30 0.06
C GLY A 15 -15.42 14.15 0.33
N LEU A 16 -15.31 13.72 1.59
CA LEU A 16 -14.47 12.60 1.99
C LEU A 16 -14.87 11.29 1.31
N ILE A 17 -16.17 10.93 1.33
CA ILE A 17 -16.67 9.70 0.71
C ILE A 17 -16.38 9.70 -0.80
N LEU A 18 -16.60 10.81 -1.50
CA LEU A 18 -16.30 10.89 -2.93
C LEU A 18 -14.80 10.77 -3.20
N SER A 19 -13.96 11.50 -2.45
CA SER A 19 -12.51 11.47 -2.61
C SER A 19 -11.95 10.06 -2.41
N ILE A 20 -12.30 9.39 -1.31
CA ILE A 20 -11.86 8.02 -1.02
C ILE A 20 -12.41 7.03 -2.05
N SER A 21 -13.68 7.17 -2.47
CA SER A 21 -14.28 6.29 -3.47
C SER A 21 -13.56 6.37 -4.82
N PHE A 22 -13.25 7.58 -5.29
CA PHE A 22 -12.51 7.78 -6.54
C PHE A 22 -11.02 7.39 -6.43
N SER A 23 -10.44 7.43 -5.26
CA SER A 23 -9.06 6.99 -5.04
C SER A 23 -8.95 5.46 -4.97
N LEU A 24 -9.85 4.78 -4.25
CA LEU A 24 -9.70 3.36 -3.91
C LEU A 24 -10.49 2.41 -4.82
N TYR A 25 -11.35 2.88 -5.75
CA TYR A 25 -12.13 2.00 -6.63
C TYR A 25 -11.27 1.01 -7.42
N ALA A 26 -10.03 1.38 -7.72
CA ALA A 26 -9.11 0.57 -8.49
C ALA A 26 -8.82 -0.80 -7.83
N TYR A 27 -8.82 -0.89 -6.49
CA TYR A 27 -8.64 -2.16 -5.78
C TYR A 27 -9.74 -3.16 -6.10
N VAL A 28 -11.00 -2.73 -6.04
CA VAL A 28 -12.14 -3.59 -6.39
C VAL A 28 -12.14 -3.91 -7.89
N TYR A 29 -11.86 -2.90 -8.73
CA TYR A 29 -11.84 -3.07 -10.17
C TYR A 29 -10.82 -4.11 -10.63
N ILE A 30 -9.57 -4.05 -10.15
CA ILE A 30 -8.50 -4.96 -10.57
C ILE A 30 -8.83 -6.41 -10.18
N LEU A 31 -9.32 -6.63 -8.96
CA LEU A 31 -9.64 -7.98 -8.49
C LEU A 31 -10.89 -8.54 -9.17
N ALA A 32 -11.94 -7.74 -9.33
CA ALA A 32 -13.14 -8.14 -10.06
C ALA A 32 -12.83 -8.44 -11.54
N ARG A 33 -12.05 -7.55 -12.20
CA ARG A 33 -11.61 -7.75 -13.58
C ARG A 33 -10.80 -9.03 -13.74
N SER A 34 -9.86 -9.29 -12.85
CA SER A 34 -9.08 -10.52 -12.86
C SER A 34 -10.00 -11.74 -12.76
N SER A 35 -10.95 -11.74 -11.82
CA SER A 35 -11.92 -12.83 -11.67
C SER A 35 -12.76 -13.03 -12.94
N PHE A 36 -13.27 -11.98 -13.56
CA PHE A 36 -14.06 -12.07 -14.79
C PHE A 36 -13.24 -12.59 -15.98
N LEU A 37 -11.94 -12.25 -16.06
CA LEU A 37 -11.07 -12.76 -17.12
C LEU A 37 -10.76 -14.25 -17.00
N TYR A 38 -10.67 -14.74 -15.75
CA TYR A 38 -10.36 -16.15 -15.47
C TYR A 38 -11.61 -17.03 -15.32
N GLN A 39 -12.82 -16.45 -15.35
CA GLN A 39 -14.06 -17.25 -15.39
C GLN A 39 -14.13 -18.04 -16.70
N SER A 40 -14.30 -19.35 -16.54
CA SER A 40 -14.31 -20.25 -17.70
C SER A 40 -15.48 -19.94 -18.63
N GLN A 41 -15.28 -20.13 -19.94
CA GLN A 41 -16.36 -20.07 -20.95
C GLN A 41 -17.55 -20.95 -20.56
N ASN A 42 -17.29 -22.05 -19.83
CA ASN A 42 -18.29 -22.96 -19.35
C ASN A 42 -19.41 -22.27 -18.53
N LEU A 43 -19.10 -21.22 -17.75
CA LEU A 43 -20.14 -20.50 -17.00
C LEU A 43 -21.05 -19.66 -17.89
N ILE A 44 -20.49 -19.11 -18.98
CA ILE A 44 -21.29 -18.35 -19.95
C ILE A 44 -22.14 -19.28 -20.80
N GLU A 45 -21.57 -20.42 -21.20
CA GLU A 45 -22.27 -21.47 -21.95
C GLU A 45 -23.36 -22.14 -21.09
N LEU A 46 -23.10 -22.35 -19.79
CA LEU A 46 -24.09 -22.79 -18.83
C LEU A 46 -25.31 -21.87 -18.81
N GLY A 47 -25.10 -20.56 -18.76
CA GLY A 47 -26.18 -19.58 -18.81
C GLY A 47 -26.99 -19.66 -20.10
N LYS A 48 -26.31 -19.85 -21.24
CA LYS A 48 -26.98 -20.05 -22.55
C LYS A 48 -27.78 -21.33 -22.60
N ASN A 49 -27.21 -22.44 -22.10
CA ASN A 49 -27.88 -23.76 -22.07
C ASN A 49 -29.09 -23.75 -21.16
N LEU A 50 -29.10 -22.93 -20.10
CA LEU A 50 -30.24 -22.69 -19.22
C LEU A 50 -31.28 -21.73 -19.82
N GLY A 51 -31.08 -21.24 -21.03
CA GLY A 51 -31.97 -20.27 -21.68
C GLY A 51 -31.98 -18.87 -21.04
N PHE A 52 -30.96 -18.54 -20.25
CA PHE A 52 -30.93 -17.21 -19.60
C PHE A 52 -30.52 -16.12 -20.58
N SER A 53 -31.17 -14.96 -20.48
CA SER A 53 -30.73 -13.75 -21.15
C SER A 53 -29.34 -13.32 -20.66
N LYS A 54 -28.61 -12.49 -21.43
CA LYS A 54 -27.26 -12.02 -21.05
C LYS A 54 -27.26 -11.35 -19.67
N ILE A 55 -28.28 -10.52 -19.39
CA ILE A 55 -28.41 -9.81 -18.09
C ILE A 55 -28.68 -10.82 -16.97
N LYS A 56 -29.62 -11.73 -17.17
CA LYS A 56 -29.93 -12.77 -16.16
C LYS A 56 -28.71 -13.68 -15.89
N SER A 57 -27.99 -14.07 -16.94
CA SER A 57 -26.76 -14.87 -16.81
C SER A 57 -25.68 -14.11 -16.01
N PHE A 58 -25.55 -12.81 -16.23
CA PHE A 58 -24.59 -11.98 -15.47
C PHE A 58 -24.92 -11.97 -13.97
N PHE A 59 -26.16 -11.63 -13.60
CA PHE A 59 -26.51 -11.52 -12.18
C PHE A 59 -26.66 -12.87 -11.46
N SER A 60 -27.09 -13.93 -12.16
CA SER A 60 -27.38 -15.24 -11.54
C SER A 60 -26.18 -16.19 -11.54
N ILE A 61 -25.19 -16.02 -12.44
CA ILE A 61 -24.07 -16.96 -12.58
C ILE A 61 -22.73 -16.25 -12.47
N ILE A 62 -22.48 -15.23 -13.32
CA ILE A 62 -21.16 -14.63 -13.47
C ILE A 62 -20.78 -13.79 -12.25
N LEU A 63 -21.69 -12.94 -11.79
CA LEU A 63 -21.47 -12.06 -10.63
C LEU A 63 -21.33 -12.85 -9.32
N PRO A 64 -22.18 -13.85 -9.01
CA PRO A 64 -21.98 -14.73 -7.86
C PRO A 64 -20.64 -15.49 -7.87
N ALA A 65 -20.18 -15.94 -9.04
CA ALA A 65 -18.89 -16.60 -9.19
C ALA A 65 -17.71 -15.64 -8.93
N ALA A 66 -17.86 -14.34 -9.25
CA ALA A 66 -16.86 -13.30 -8.97
C ALA A 66 -16.92 -12.75 -7.52
N ARG A 67 -17.95 -13.10 -6.75
CA ARG A 67 -18.19 -12.60 -5.38
C ARG A 67 -16.95 -12.67 -4.48
N PRO A 68 -16.16 -13.78 -4.44
CA PRO A 68 -14.97 -13.82 -3.58
C PRO A 68 -13.93 -12.76 -3.91
N ALA A 69 -13.72 -12.47 -5.21
CA ALA A 69 -12.77 -11.45 -5.65
C ALA A 69 -13.27 -10.03 -5.34
N ILE A 70 -14.57 -9.78 -5.50
CA ILE A 70 -15.20 -8.50 -5.16
C ILE A 70 -15.11 -8.25 -3.66
N VAL A 71 -15.45 -9.25 -2.83
CA VAL A 71 -15.34 -9.15 -1.37
C VAL A 71 -13.90 -8.90 -0.95
N ALA A 72 -12.92 -9.57 -1.57
CA ALA A 72 -11.51 -9.30 -1.31
C ALA A 72 -11.11 -7.85 -1.64
N GLY A 73 -11.59 -7.30 -2.77
CA GLY A 73 -11.37 -5.90 -3.12
C GLY A 73 -12.01 -4.92 -2.13
N LEU A 74 -13.24 -5.19 -1.72
CA LEU A 74 -13.94 -4.38 -0.71
C LEU A 74 -13.25 -4.43 0.66
N SER A 75 -12.71 -5.59 1.05
CA SER A 75 -11.95 -5.70 2.29
C SER A 75 -10.67 -4.87 2.26
N LEU A 76 -9.96 -4.83 1.12
CA LEU A 76 -8.81 -3.95 0.97
C LEU A 76 -9.21 -2.48 1.07
N VAL A 77 -10.28 -2.07 0.39
CA VAL A 77 -10.82 -0.70 0.50
C VAL A 77 -11.18 -0.37 1.94
N ALA A 78 -11.85 -1.27 2.65
CA ALA A 78 -12.22 -1.05 4.05
C ALA A 78 -10.98 -0.89 4.95
N MET A 79 -9.94 -1.71 4.76
CA MET A 79 -8.69 -1.59 5.51
C MET A 79 -7.97 -0.26 5.23
N GLU A 80 -7.86 0.14 3.96
CA GLU A 80 -7.24 1.42 3.58
C GLU A 80 -8.05 2.61 4.12
N THR A 81 -9.39 2.57 4.02
CA THR A 81 -10.26 3.63 4.56
C THR A 81 -10.14 3.77 6.08
N LEU A 82 -10.03 2.65 6.81
CA LEU A 82 -9.84 2.67 8.27
C LEU A 82 -8.44 3.15 8.69
N ALA A 83 -7.47 3.02 7.81
CA ALA A 83 -6.11 3.49 8.03
C ALA A 83 -5.89 4.93 7.54
N GLU A 84 -6.87 5.49 6.79
CA GLU A 84 -6.76 6.83 6.20
C GLU A 84 -6.74 7.89 7.30
N PHE A 85 -5.79 8.80 7.18
CA PHE A 85 -5.61 9.92 8.10
C PHE A 85 -5.69 11.26 7.37
N GLY A 86 -4.87 11.45 6.32
CA GLY A 86 -4.69 12.75 5.68
C GLY A 86 -5.96 13.32 5.06
N ALA A 87 -6.69 12.53 4.27
CA ALA A 87 -7.95 12.97 3.67
C ALA A 87 -9.03 13.19 4.74
N VAL A 88 -9.08 12.33 5.76
CA VAL A 88 -10.07 12.44 6.84
C VAL A 88 -9.89 13.73 7.63
N ASP A 89 -8.65 14.06 7.94
CA ASP A 89 -8.30 15.29 8.66
C ASP A 89 -8.56 16.53 7.80
N PHE A 90 -8.14 16.52 6.53
CA PHE A 90 -8.39 17.59 5.57
C PHE A 90 -9.89 17.92 5.43
N PHE A 91 -10.76 16.92 5.37
CA PHE A 91 -12.21 17.12 5.31
C PHE A 91 -12.84 17.39 6.68
N SER A 92 -12.03 17.56 7.74
CA SER A 92 -12.47 17.81 9.12
C SER A 92 -13.49 16.79 9.65
N VAL A 93 -13.33 15.52 9.25
CA VAL A 93 -14.20 14.42 9.70
C VAL A 93 -13.56 13.72 10.91
N ASN A 94 -14.28 13.68 12.01
CA ASN A 94 -13.82 13.00 13.22
C ASN A 94 -13.89 11.48 13.06
N THR A 95 -12.73 10.83 13.02
CA THR A 95 -12.58 9.37 13.04
C THR A 95 -11.66 8.93 14.16
N LEU A 96 -11.50 7.61 14.35
CA LEU A 96 -10.55 7.11 15.34
C LEU A 96 -9.10 7.47 15.00
N THR A 97 -8.73 7.54 13.70
CA THR A 97 -7.38 7.91 13.27
C THR A 97 -7.05 9.36 13.59
N THR A 98 -7.95 10.32 13.28
CA THR A 98 -7.79 11.72 13.67
C THR A 98 -7.88 11.91 15.18
N GLY A 99 -8.73 11.13 15.86
CA GLY A 99 -8.80 11.13 17.32
C GLY A 99 -7.51 10.71 18.00
N ILE A 100 -6.79 9.69 17.48
CA ILE A 100 -5.48 9.27 17.97
C ILE A 100 -4.44 10.38 17.77
N TYR A 101 -4.42 10.98 16.59
CA TYR A 101 -3.49 12.07 16.26
C TYR A 101 -3.72 13.29 17.15
N ASN A 102 -4.96 13.74 17.30
CA ASN A 102 -5.31 14.90 18.12
C ASN A 102 -5.05 14.63 19.62
N ALA A 103 -5.32 13.42 20.11
CA ALA A 103 -5.02 13.05 21.48
C ALA A 103 -3.52 13.19 21.80
N TRP A 104 -2.65 12.81 20.86
CA TRP A 104 -1.22 12.94 21.03
C TRP A 104 -0.71 14.36 20.75
N ILE A 105 -0.99 14.92 19.56
CA ILE A 105 -0.36 16.17 19.11
C ILE A 105 -1.04 17.40 19.72
N THR A 106 -2.38 17.39 19.84
CA THR A 106 -3.13 18.57 20.31
C THR A 106 -3.30 18.58 21.82
N PHE A 107 -3.58 17.41 22.44
CA PHE A 107 -3.85 17.31 23.87
C PHE A 107 -2.65 16.80 24.69
N ASP A 108 -1.55 16.40 24.06
CA ASP A 108 -0.33 15.85 24.69
C ASP A 108 -0.63 14.66 25.63
N ASP A 109 -1.71 13.90 25.35
CA ASP A 109 -2.13 12.74 26.13
C ASP A 109 -1.84 11.43 25.37
N LEU A 110 -0.60 10.97 25.49
CA LEU A 110 -0.14 9.71 24.88
C LEU A 110 -0.91 8.49 25.44
N ALA A 111 -1.34 8.53 26.69
CA ALA A 111 -2.08 7.44 27.32
C ALA A 111 -3.48 7.31 26.69
N PHE A 112 -4.15 8.42 26.46
CA PHE A 112 -5.44 8.46 25.79
C PHE A 112 -5.31 8.06 24.31
N ALA A 113 -4.29 8.54 23.59
CA ALA A 113 -3.99 8.13 22.23
C ALA A 113 -3.79 6.61 22.11
N ASN A 114 -3.06 5.99 23.02
CA ASN A 114 -2.87 4.55 23.08
C ASN A 114 -4.18 3.77 23.34
N ARG A 115 -5.08 4.30 24.18
CA ARG A 115 -6.40 3.68 24.43
C ARG A 115 -7.28 3.69 23.17
N ILE A 116 -7.36 4.81 22.46
CA ILE A 116 -8.11 4.89 21.18
C ILE A 116 -7.47 3.95 20.15
N SER A 117 -6.13 3.90 20.09
CA SER A 117 -5.38 3.00 19.20
C SER A 117 -5.74 1.53 19.43
N PHE A 118 -5.89 1.12 20.70
CA PHE A 118 -6.32 -0.24 21.05
C PHE A 118 -7.71 -0.58 20.50
N PHE A 119 -8.68 0.33 20.63
CA PHE A 119 -10.02 0.11 20.09
C PHE A 119 -10.05 0.02 18.57
N LEU A 120 -9.29 0.89 17.88
CA LEU A 120 -9.18 0.84 16.42
C LEU A 120 -8.53 -0.48 15.97
N LEU A 121 -7.46 -0.89 16.64
CA LEU A 121 -6.78 -2.16 16.34
C LEU A 121 -7.71 -3.37 16.57
N LEU A 122 -8.48 -3.37 17.64
CA LEU A 122 -9.47 -4.41 17.91
C LEU A 122 -10.51 -4.49 16.78
N PHE A 123 -11.02 -3.36 16.32
CA PHE A 123 -11.99 -3.30 15.22
C PHE A 123 -11.41 -3.85 13.92
N ILE A 124 -10.18 -3.45 13.55
CA ILE A 124 -9.48 -3.97 12.37
C ILE A 124 -9.23 -5.47 12.48
N PHE A 125 -8.84 -5.94 13.67
CA PHE A 125 -8.63 -7.37 13.90
C PHE A 125 -9.92 -8.20 13.72
N ILE A 126 -11.05 -7.70 14.20
CA ILE A 126 -12.36 -8.33 13.98
C ILE A 126 -12.69 -8.38 12.48
N LEU A 127 -12.47 -7.30 11.74
CA LEU A 127 -12.67 -7.28 10.29
C LEU A 127 -11.78 -8.29 9.58
N PHE A 128 -10.50 -8.35 9.93
CA PHE A 128 -9.56 -9.30 9.37
C PHE A 128 -9.95 -10.77 9.65
N LEU A 129 -10.42 -11.06 10.86
CA LEU A 129 -10.91 -12.40 11.21
C LEU A 129 -12.14 -12.79 10.39
N THR A 130 -13.12 -11.89 10.26
CA THR A 130 -14.35 -12.16 9.48
C THR A 130 -14.04 -12.38 8.01
N GLU A 131 -13.10 -11.60 7.44
CA GLU A 131 -12.61 -11.78 6.08
C GLU A 131 -11.95 -13.15 5.88
N ASN A 132 -11.00 -13.52 6.75
CA ASN A 132 -10.29 -14.79 6.65
C ASN A 132 -11.24 -16.01 6.75
N LEU A 133 -12.24 -15.92 7.62
CA LEU A 133 -13.28 -16.97 7.74
C LEU A 133 -14.13 -17.06 6.45
N SER A 134 -14.45 -15.93 5.84
CA SER A 134 -15.19 -15.87 4.58
C SER A 134 -14.38 -16.44 3.41
N ARG A 135 -13.08 -16.15 3.33
CA ARG A 135 -12.19 -16.69 2.28
C ARG A 135 -12.00 -18.20 2.38
N LYS A 136 -11.92 -18.76 3.58
CA LYS A 136 -11.79 -20.21 3.75
C LYS A 136 -12.97 -20.96 3.15
N LYS A 137 -14.20 -20.43 3.27
CA LYS A 137 -15.39 -21.02 2.67
C LYS A 137 -15.41 -20.93 1.14
N ALA A 138 -14.77 -19.93 0.54
CA ALA A 138 -14.75 -19.71 -0.91
C ALA A 138 -13.72 -20.58 -1.66
N LYS A 139 -12.66 -21.05 -1.00
CA LYS A 139 -11.61 -21.87 -1.64
C LYS A 139 -12.07 -23.23 -2.13
N TYR A 140 -13.21 -23.74 -1.67
CA TYR A 140 -13.72 -25.07 -2.03
C TYR A 140 -14.34 -25.19 -3.43
N HIS A 141 -14.47 -24.09 -4.19
CA HIS A 141 -15.20 -24.10 -5.47
C HIS A 141 -14.35 -23.81 -6.72
N LEU A 142 -13.04 -23.64 -6.57
CA LEU A 142 -12.13 -23.43 -7.71
C LEU A 142 -11.27 -24.67 -7.95
N ASP A 143 -11.92 -25.79 -8.28
CA ASP A 143 -11.20 -26.97 -8.78
C ASP A 143 -10.75 -26.69 -10.23
N SER A 144 -9.47 -26.39 -10.38
CA SER A 144 -8.82 -25.92 -11.61
C SER A 144 -8.53 -27.04 -12.62
N ARG A 145 -9.43 -28.00 -12.81
CA ARG A 145 -9.26 -29.12 -13.78
C ARG A 145 -9.68 -28.80 -15.21
N GLY A 146 -10.17 -27.61 -15.48
CA GLY A 146 -10.46 -27.15 -16.83
C GLY A 146 -9.36 -26.24 -17.35
N GLY A 147 -8.63 -26.66 -18.40
CA GLY A 147 -7.60 -25.84 -19.03
C GLY A 147 -8.10 -24.42 -19.33
N PHE A 148 -7.35 -23.42 -18.89
CA PHE A 148 -7.67 -22.00 -19.09
C PHE A 148 -7.64 -21.65 -20.57
N LYS A 149 -8.77 -21.73 -21.27
CA LYS A 149 -8.93 -21.07 -22.55
C LYS A 149 -9.25 -19.61 -22.30
N GLN A 150 -8.28 -18.74 -22.59
CA GLN A 150 -8.49 -17.30 -22.53
C GLN A 150 -9.62 -16.95 -23.52
N LYS A 151 -10.68 -16.30 -22.99
CA LYS A 151 -11.83 -15.90 -23.80
C LYS A 151 -11.39 -14.98 -24.93
N GLU A 152 -11.82 -15.25 -26.16
CA GLU A 152 -11.69 -14.30 -27.26
C GLU A 152 -12.35 -12.98 -26.90
N LYS A 153 -11.63 -11.88 -27.09
CA LYS A 153 -12.13 -10.55 -26.80
C LYS A 153 -13.28 -10.22 -27.74
N THR A 154 -14.48 -10.05 -27.21
CA THR A 154 -15.63 -9.56 -27.97
C THR A 154 -15.43 -8.10 -28.32
N LYS A 155 -15.39 -7.76 -29.61
CA LYS A 155 -15.34 -6.37 -30.06
C LYS A 155 -16.70 -5.73 -29.82
N LEU A 156 -16.71 -4.64 -29.06
CA LEU A 156 -17.88 -3.77 -28.96
C LEU A 156 -17.88 -2.85 -30.19
N SER A 157 -19.07 -2.62 -30.77
CA SER A 157 -19.23 -1.77 -31.94
C SER A 157 -20.33 -0.72 -31.71
N GLY A 158 -20.22 0.40 -32.39
CA GLY A 158 -21.22 1.46 -32.39
C GLY A 158 -21.45 2.09 -31.03
N VAL A 159 -22.71 2.34 -30.72
CA VAL A 159 -23.17 3.05 -29.50
C VAL A 159 -22.70 2.37 -28.22
N ASN A 160 -22.67 1.04 -28.15
CA ASN A 160 -22.23 0.30 -26.98
C ASN A 160 -20.72 0.51 -26.66
N SER A 161 -19.90 0.65 -27.71
CA SER A 161 -18.47 0.97 -27.55
C SER A 161 -18.30 2.37 -26.98
N PHE A 162 -19.07 3.35 -27.49
CA PHE A 162 -19.03 4.72 -27.00
C PHE A 162 -19.44 4.83 -25.54
N PHE A 163 -20.55 4.20 -25.12
CA PHE A 163 -20.97 4.22 -23.72
C PHE A 163 -19.96 3.54 -22.79
N ALA A 164 -19.39 2.39 -23.18
CA ALA A 164 -18.40 1.71 -22.39
C ALA A 164 -17.12 2.56 -22.24
N PHE A 165 -16.66 3.18 -23.33
CA PHE A 165 -15.52 4.10 -23.27
C PHE A 165 -15.80 5.32 -22.40
N SER A 166 -16.94 6.01 -22.61
CA SER A 166 -17.30 7.21 -21.84
C SER A 166 -17.43 6.93 -20.35
N PHE A 167 -18.01 5.78 -19.99
CA PHE A 167 -18.10 5.36 -18.59
C PHE A 167 -16.72 5.17 -17.96
N CYS A 168 -15.84 4.40 -18.59
CA CYS A 168 -14.47 4.20 -18.09
C CYS A 168 -13.67 5.51 -18.06
N PHE A 169 -13.83 6.34 -19.10
CA PHE A 169 -13.15 7.63 -19.18
C PHE A 169 -13.62 8.61 -18.11
N LEU A 170 -14.91 8.62 -17.77
CA LEU A 170 -15.47 9.48 -16.71
C LEU A 170 -14.82 9.16 -15.36
N PHE A 171 -14.71 7.88 -14.99
CA PHE A 171 -14.04 7.49 -13.75
C PHE A 171 -12.56 7.87 -13.76
N PHE A 172 -11.85 7.61 -14.84
CA PHE A 172 -10.45 8.01 -14.99
C PHE A 172 -10.27 9.54 -14.94
N PHE A 173 -11.16 10.27 -15.58
CA PHE A 173 -11.13 11.74 -15.56
C PHE A 173 -11.33 12.28 -14.15
N LEU A 174 -12.38 11.85 -13.43
CA LEU A 174 -12.69 12.33 -12.09
C LEU A 174 -11.66 11.91 -11.04
N SER A 175 -11.10 10.69 -11.16
CA SER A 175 -10.16 10.16 -10.17
C SER A 175 -8.72 10.63 -10.38
N PHE A 176 -8.34 10.98 -11.60
CA PHE A 176 -6.94 11.28 -11.92
C PHE A 176 -6.75 12.57 -12.71
N LEU A 177 -7.39 12.69 -13.88
CA LEU A 177 -7.11 13.83 -14.78
C LEU A 177 -7.59 15.16 -14.21
N PHE A 178 -8.74 15.20 -13.57
CA PHE A 178 -9.29 16.41 -12.99
C PHE A 178 -8.45 16.92 -11.81
N PRO A 179 -8.12 16.13 -10.78
CA PRO A 179 -7.22 16.57 -9.71
C PRO A 179 -5.83 16.95 -10.22
N LEU A 180 -5.25 16.16 -11.14
CA LEU A 180 -3.96 16.48 -11.74
C LEU A 180 -3.99 17.81 -12.50
N GLY A 181 -5.03 18.04 -13.29
CA GLY A 181 -5.23 19.29 -14.03
C GLY A 181 -5.38 20.49 -13.10
N GLN A 182 -6.08 20.34 -11.98
CA GLN A 182 -6.22 21.39 -10.97
C GLN A 182 -4.88 21.72 -10.30
N MET A 183 -4.09 20.72 -9.92
CA MET A 183 -2.77 20.95 -9.34
C MET A 183 -1.82 21.63 -10.34
N LEU A 184 -1.82 21.22 -11.60
CA LEU A 184 -1.06 21.88 -12.66
C LEU A 184 -1.49 23.32 -12.87
N TYR A 185 -2.80 23.59 -12.88
CA TYR A 185 -3.34 24.96 -12.98
C TYR A 185 -2.84 25.84 -11.83
N TRP A 186 -2.88 25.38 -10.59
CA TRP A 186 -2.39 26.13 -9.44
C TRP A 186 -0.89 26.39 -9.52
N THR A 187 -0.08 25.40 -9.88
CA THR A 187 1.37 25.55 -10.02
C THR A 187 1.75 26.57 -11.12
N ILE A 188 0.98 26.62 -12.22
CA ILE A 188 1.23 27.60 -13.30
C ILE A 188 0.76 28.99 -12.90
N LYS A 189 -0.35 29.10 -12.18
CA LYS A 189 -0.95 30.38 -11.78
C LYS A 189 -0.19 31.05 -10.63
N PHE A 190 0.39 30.26 -9.73
CA PHE A 190 1.14 30.71 -8.55
C PHE A 190 2.56 30.16 -8.56
N PRO A 191 3.41 30.61 -9.50
CA PRO A 191 4.76 30.07 -9.67
C PRO A 191 5.69 30.37 -8.48
N GLU A 192 5.38 31.37 -7.65
CA GLU A 192 6.06 31.70 -6.41
C GLU A 192 6.15 30.49 -5.47
N ASN A 193 5.10 29.68 -5.37
CA ASN A 193 5.10 28.49 -4.53
C ASN A 193 6.16 27.45 -4.92
N LEU A 194 6.63 27.46 -6.19
CA LEU A 194 7.70 26.58 -6.64
C LEU A 194 9.08 27.03 -6.10
N PHE A 195 9.26 28.34 -5.89
CA PHE A 195 10.51 28.93 -5.41
C PHE A 195 10.57 28.98 -3.89
N ASP A 196 9.43 29.09 -3.22
CA ASP A 196 9.32 29.14 -1.76
C ASP A 196 9.56 27.76 -1.11
N ILE A 197 9.33 26.69 -1.84
CA ILE A 197 9.54 25.32 -1.37
C ILE A 197 10.95 24.86 -1.75
N ASP A 198 11.74 24.41 -0.76
CA ASP A 198 13.05 23.79 -1.01
C ASP A 198 12.86 22.36 -1.58
N VAL A 199 12.50 22.30 -2.87
CA VAL A 199 12.29 21.05 -3.61
C VAL A 199 13.53 20.15 -3.57
N PHE A 200 14.73 20.73 -3.53
CA PHE A 200 15.97 19.96 -3.50
C PHE A 200 16.11 19.21 -2.16
N SER A 201 15.91 19.87 -1.04
CA SER A 201 15.96 19.25 0.28
C SER A 201 14.86 18.18 0.44
N LEU A 202 13.62 18.47 0.01
CA LEU A 202 12.52 17.50 0.03
C LEU A 202 12.83 16.25 -0.79
N THR A 203 13.45 16.45 -1.97
CA THR A 203 13.86 15.33 -2.84
C THR A 203 14.91 14.48 -2.16
N LEU A 204 15.95 15.09 -1.59
CA LEU A 204 17.02 14.39 -0.89
C LEU A 204 16.48 13.61 0.30
N ASN A 205 15.67 14.22 1.15
CA ASN A 205 15.07 13.58 2.32
C ASN A 205 14.19 12.40 1.93
N THR A 206 13.33 12.58 0.92
CA THR A 206 12.43 11.52 0.45
C THR A 206 13.23 10.36 -0.14
N ILE A 207 14.21 10.62 -1.01
CA ILE A 207 15.06 9.59 -1.62
C ILE A 207 15.91 8.88 -0.56
N TYR A 208 16.50 9.62 0.37
CA TYR A 208 17.30 9.07 1.45
C TYR A 208 16.48 8.09 2.30
N LEU A 209 15.25 8.49 2.70
CA LEU A 209 14.37 7.66 3.49
C LEU A 209 13.95 6.40 2.72
N VAL A 210 13.61 6.55 1.44
CA VAL A 210 13.23 5.44 0.55
C VAL A 210 14.38 4.44 0.39
N ILE A 211 15.58 4.90 0.08
CA ILE A 211 16.74 4.02 -0.14
C ILE A 211 17.08 3.28 1.14
N LEU A 212 17.21 4.00 2.26
CA LEU A 212 17.61 3.41 3.54
C LEU A 212 16.60 2.37 4.00
N SER A 213 15.31 2.71 3.99
CA SER A 213 14.25 1.80 4.43
C SER A 213 14.10 0.59 3.50
N SER A 214 14.12 0.80 2.19
CA SER A 214 14.02 -0.30 1.21
C SER A 214 15.18 -1.26 1.32
N LEU A 215 16.41 -0.75 1.50
CA LEU A 215 17.60 -1.59 1.66
C LEU A 215 17.50 -2.46 2.91
N VAL A 216 17.13 -1.88 4.05
CA VAL A 216 16.94 -2.63 5.30
C VAL A 216 15.85 -3.70 5.12
N LEU A 217 14.70 -3.33 4.58
CA LEU A 217 13.57 -4.25 4.34
C LEU A 217 13.95 -5.43 3.43
N ILE A 218 14.63 -5.16 2.34
CA ILE A 218 15.05 -6.19 1.36
C ILE A 218 16.07 -7.14 1.98
N ILE A 219 17.09 -6.63 2.67
CA ILE A 219 18.12 -7.46 3.30
C ILE A 219 17.51 -8.42 4.32
N PHE A 220 16.71 -7.89 5.25
CA PHE A 220 16.08 -8.72 6.29
C PHE A 220 15.09 -9.72 5.70
N SER A 221 14.31 -9.31 4.70
CA SER A 221 13.35 -10.20 4.04
C SER A 221 14.03 -11.29 3.22
N LEU A 222 15.17 -11.01 2.57
CA LEU A 222 15.99 -12.02 1.89
C LEU A 222 16.53 -13.06 2.88
N ILE A 223 17.14 -12.61 3.97
CA ILE A 223 17.70 -13.49 5.00
C ILE A 223 16.60 -14.37 5.60
N SER A 224 15.45 -13.78 5.93
CA SER A 224 14.33 -14.50 6.52
C SER A 224 13.73 -15.54 5.58
N ASN A 225 13.53 -15.20 4.29
CA ASN A 225 13.03 -16.15 3.29
C ASN A 225 14.01 -17.29 3.03
N TYR A 226 15.31 -16.98 2.94
CA TYR A 226 16.32 -18.02 2.81
C TYR A 226 16.40 -18.91 4.06
N GLY A 227 16.35 -18.32 5.25
CA GLY A 227 16.28 -19.05 6.50
C GLY A 227 15.10 -20.03 6.56
N ASN A 228 13.91 -19.59 6.14
CA ASN A 228 12.72 -20.44 6.07
C ASN A 228 12.86 -21.58 5.02
N ARG A 229 13.57 -21.32 3.91
CA ARG A 229 13.82 -22.32 2.87
C ARG A 229 14.77 -23.43 3.34
N VAL A 230 15.84 -23.04 4.04
CA VAL A 230 16.90 -23.99 4.49
C VAL A 230 16.54 -24.67 5.80
N SER A 231 15.84 -23.97 6.69
CA SER A 231 15.46 -24.46 8.00
C SER A 231 14.00 -24.91 8.00
N LYS A 232 13.76 -26.18 8.33
CA LYS A 232 12.39 -26.69 8.55
C LYS A 232 11.86 -26.37 9.96
N ASN A 233 12.41 -25.35 10.63
CA ASN A 233 12.04 -24.99 11.99
C ASN A 233 10.68 -24.32 12.04
N LYS A 234 9.73 -24.91 12.76
CA LYS A 234 8.37 -24.38 12.94
C LYS A 234 8.33 -23.02 13.65
N ILE A 235 9.30 -22.76 14.53
CA ILE A 235 9.39 -21.48 15.26
C ILE A 235 9.75 -20.34 14.29
N LEU A 236 10.72 -20.55 13.40
CA LEU A 236 11.08 -19.55 12.38
C LEU A 236 9.90 -19.24 11.45
N ASN A 237 9.18 -20.27 11.01
CA ASN A 237 7.98 -20.09 10.20
C ASN A 237 6.88 -19.34 10.94
N PHE A 238 6.69 -19.59 12.24
CA PHE A 238 5.73 -18.87 13.06
C PHE A 238 6.12 -17.39 13.23
N LEU A 239 7.38 -17.11 13.57
CA LEU A 239 7.89 -15.74 13.71
C LEU A 239 7.79 -14.95 12.40
N SER A 240 8.13 -15.59 11.26
CA SER A 240 7.96 -14.96 9.94
C SER A 240 6.50 -14.64 9.66
N THR A 241 5.58 -15.54 10.02
CA THR A 241 4.13 -15.31 9.83
C THR A 241 3.63 -14.18 10.72
N LEU A 242 4.12 -14.11 11.96
CA LEU A 242 3.79 -13.03 12.88
C LEU A 242 4.28 -11.67 12.35
N SER A 243 5.51 -11.62 11.84
CA SER A 243 6.10 -10.38 11.28
C SER A 243 5.33 -9.83 10.07
N ILE A 244 4.55 -10.66 9.38
CA ILE A 244 3.72 -10.25 8.24
C ILE A 244 2.50 -9.42 8.66
N SER A 245 2.05 -9.50 9.92
CA SER A 245 0.83 -8.81 10.38
C SER A 245 0.96 -7.28 10.47
N GLY A 246 2.17 -6.74 10.49
CA GLY A 246 2.42 -5.31 10.69
C GLY A 246 1.79 -4.39 9.61
N TYR A 247 1.65 -4.86 8.38
CA TYR A 247 1.04 -4.07 7.29
C TYR A 247 -0.45 -3.77 7.51
N ALA A 248 -1.15 -4.63 8.22
CA ALA A 248 -2.58 -4.45 8.51
C ALA A 248 -2.84 -3.35 9.56
N ILE A 249 -1.80 -2.91 10.27
CA ILE A 249 -1.94 -1.91 11.34
C ILE A 249 -1.83 -0.50 10.73
N PRO A 250 -2.80 0.39 10.98
CA PRO A 250 -2.72 1.79 10.53
C PRO A 250 -1.45 2.50 11.02
N GLY A 251 -0.90 3.35 10.14
CA GLY A 251 0.34 4.07 10.43
C GLY A 251 0.30 4.92 11.69
N VAL A 252 -0.82 5.57 11.96
CA VAL A 252 -1.01 6.38 13.17
C VAL A 252 -0.87 5.54 14.45
N ILE A 253 -1.47 4.34 14.47
CA ILE A 253 -1.35 3.41 15.62
C ILE A 253 0.10 3.00 15.83
N LEU A 254 0.79 2.61 14.75
CA LEU A 254 2.20 2.23 14.82
C LEU A 254 3.06 3.39 15.33
N ALA A 255 2.86 4.59 14.81
CA ALA A 255 3.63 5.75 15.21
C ALA A 255 3.49 6.04 16.72
N VAL A 256 2.26 6.09 17.25
CA VAL A 256 1.99 6.37 18.66
C VAL A 256 2.51 5.24 19.57
N ALA A 257 2.29 3.97 19.20
CA ALA A 257 2.80 2.84 19.97
C ALA A 257 4.34 2.81 20.00
N PHE A 258 4.99 3.13 18.89
CA PHE A 258 6.44 3.14 18.79
C PHE A 258 7.08 4.33 19.52
N ILE A 259 6.44 5.48 19.63
CA ILE A 259 6.94 6.57 20.49
C ILE A 259 7.16 6.06 21.91
N THR A 260 6.16 5.40 22.49
CA THR A 260 6.24 4.85 23.83
C THR A 260 7.35 3.81 23.96
N PHE A 261 7.43 2.89 22.99
CA PHE A 261 8.45 1.84 22.98
C PHE A 261 9.86 2.40 22.81
N ILE A 262 10.06 3.32 21.87
CA ILE A 262 11.37 3.92 21.57
C ILE A 262 11.85 4.77 22.75
N ALA A 263 10.94 5.53 23.39
CA ALA A 263 11.27 6.29 24.59
C ALA A 263 11.77 5.40 25.70
N TRP A 264 11.03 4.33 25.97
CA TRP A 264 11.43 3.33 26.97
C TRP A 264 12.77 2.66 26.63
N PHE A 265 12.97 2.31 25.35
CA PHE A 265 14.20 1.67 24.87
C PHE A 265 15.42 2.58 25.02
N ASP A 266 15.31 3.83 24.63
CA ASP A 266 16.37 4.83 24.75
C ASP A 266 16.73 5.08 26.23
N GLU A 267 15.74 5.16 27.13
CA GLU A 267 15.98 5.40 28.56
C GLU A 267 16.57 4.20 29.30
N ASN A 268 16.13 3.00 28.99
CA ASN A 268 16.49 1.82 29.79
C ASN A 268 17.63 1.02 29.17
N ILE A 269 17.70 0.92 27.84
CA ILE A 269 18.69 0.06 27.15
C ILE A 269 19.86 0.89 26.64
N VAL A 270 19.62 1.92 25.85
CA VAL A 270 20.71 2.75 25.28
C VAL A 270 21.51 3.43 26.38
N LYS A 271 20.84 3.98 27.38
CA LYS A 271 21.47 4.61 28.54
C LYS A 271 22.28 3.61 29.37
N SER A 272 21.83 2.37 29.52
CA SER A 272 22.53 1.34 30.30
C SER A 272 23.77 0.79 29.62
N LEU A 273 23.83 0.81 28.28
CA LEU A 273 24.97 0.35 27.50
C LEU A 273 26.18 1.27 27.57
N GLY A 274 26.05 2.52 28.08
CA GLY A 274 27.15 3.41 28.46
C GLY A 274 28.13 3.82 27.33
N PHE A 275 27.98 3.23 26.14
CA PHE A 275 28.92 3.36 25.03
C PHE A 275 28.79 4.67 24.22
N LEU A 276 27.67 5.35 24.37
CA LEU A 276 27.41 6.56 23.63
C LEU A 276 27.02 7.68 24.60
N SER A 277 27.75 8.78 24.54
CA SER A 277 27.37 10.05 25.21
C SER A 277 26.01 10.59 24.73
N ILE A 278 25.37 9.90 23.80
CA ILE A 278 24.10 10.24 23.16
C ILE A 278 22.98 9.60 23.98
N LYS A 279 22.20 10.43 24.65
CA LYS A 279 21.11 9.99 25.54
C LYS A 279 19.87 9.47 24.79
N LYS A 280 19.71 9.76 23.50
CA LYS A 280 18.57 9.38 22.66
C LYS A 280 19.08 9.03 21.26
N VAL A 281 18.89 7.79 20.83
CA VAL A 281 19.36 7.29 19.51
C VAL A 281 18.21 7.18 18.53
N PHE A 282 17.04 6.74 18.99
CA PHE A 282 15.91 6.45 18.15
C PHE A 282 14.85 7.55 18.13
N ILE A 283 14.55 8.17 19.27
CA ILE A 283 13.57 9.27 19.35
C ILE A 283 14.07 10.47 18.53
N GLY A 284 13.22 10.97 17.64
CA GLY A 284 13.51 12.12 16.79
C GLY A 284 14.67 11.89 15.81
N SER A 285 14.90 10.65 15.41
CA SER A 285 15.93 10.25 14.45
C SER A 285 15.35 9.50 13.26
N VAL A 286 16.07 9.54 12.13
CA VAL A 286 15.72 8.74 10.95
C VAL A 286 15.77 7.24 11.24
N LEU A 287 16.62 6.80 12.18
CA LEU A 287 16.69 5.39 12.58
C LEU A 287 15.39 4.92 13.25
N GLY A 288 14.80 5.72 14.12
CA GLY A 288 13.50 5.43 14.72
C GLY A 288 12.40 5.33 13.67
N LEU A 289 12.40 6.25 12.70
CA LEU A 289 11.45 6.24 11.59
C LEU A 289 11.60 4.98 10.73
N VAL A 290 12.82 4.60 10.35
CA VAL A 290 13.12 3.39 9.56
C VAL A 290 12.70 2.12 10.31
N LEU A 291 12.82 2.09 11.64
CA LEU A 291 12.40 0.95 12.45
C LEU A 291 10.87 0.75 12.39
N VAL A 292 10.09 1.83 12.44
CA VAL A 292 8.64 1.74 12.31
C VAL A 292 8.22 1.37 10.89
N TYR A 293 8.90 1.91 9.88
CA TYR A 293 8.72 1.49 8.49
C TYR A 293 9.05 0.01 8.29
N PHE A 294 10.08 -0.49 8.97
CA PHE A 294 10.41 -1.90 8.95
C PHE A 294 9.23 -2.76 9.41
N VAL A 295 8.62 -2.42 10.54
CA VAL A 295 7.47 -3.17 11.05
C VAL A 295 6.28 -3.10 10.09
N ARG A 296 5.98 -1.92 9.54
CA ARG A 296 4.84 -1.73 8.65
C ARG A 296 5.02 -2.44 7.30
N PHE A 297 6.15 -2.24 6.64
CA PHE A 297 6.34 -2.66 5.26
C PHE A 297 7.07 -4.00 5.09
N TYR A 298 7.50 -4.63 6.19
CA TYR A 298 8.19 -5.93 6.13
C TYR A 298 7.36 -7.01 5.42
N SER A 299 6.05 -7.01 5.62
CA SER A 299 5.13 -7.93 4.97
C SER A 299 5.21 -7.87 3.44
N LEU A 300 5.27 -6.67 2.87
CA LEU A 300 5.38 -6.46 1.43
C LEU A 300 6.69 -7.02 0.88
N ALA A 301 7.80 -6.69 1.56
CA ALA A 301 9.12 -7.18 1.20
C ALA A 301 9.18 -8.71 1.29
N PHE A 302 8.73 -9.27 2.41
CA PHE A 302 8.78 -10.71 2.66
C PHE A 302 7.95 -11.50 1.65
N ASN A 303 6.70 -11.11 1.42
CA ASN A 303 5.79 -11.82 0.51
C ASN A 303 6.23 -11.68 -0.96
N GLY A 304 6.73 -10.51 -1.35
CA GLY A 304 7.26 -10.30 -2.69
C GLY A 304 8.48 -11.15 -3.00
N ILE A 305 9.44 -11.25 -2.05
CA ILE A 305 10.61 -12.11 -2.18
C ILE A 305 10.22 -13.59 -2.11
N LYS A 306 9.29 -13.96 -1.22
CA LYS A 306 8.76 -15.32 -1.12
C LYS A 306 8.17 -15.80 -2.45
N SER A 307 7.38 -14.97 -3.11
CA SER A 307 6.85 -15.27 -4.44
C SER A 307 7.94 -15.50 -5.49
N GLY A 308 9.08 -14.81 -5.37
CA GLY A 308 10.27 -15.07 -6.18
C GLY A 308 10.89 -16.44 -5.88
N TYR A 309 11.02 -16.80 -4.60
CA TYR A 309 11.55 -18.11 -4.18
C TYR A 309 10.67 -19.28 -4.61
N GLU A 310 9.35 -19.10 -4.70
CA GLU A 310 8.41 -20.14 -5.16
C GLU A 310 8.66 -20.57 -6.61
N LYS A 311 9.31 -19.72 -7.41
CA LYS A 311 9.73 -20.03 -8.78
C LYS A 311 11.01 -20.85 -8.86
N ILE A 312 11.78 -20.94 -7.78
CA ILE A 312 13.06 -21.68 -7.73
C ILE A 312 12.82 -23.09 -7.21
N ASN A 313 13.00 -24.10 -8.06
CA ASN A 313 12.85 -25.50 -7.66
C ASN A 313 13.86 -25.88 -6.56
N ILE A 314 13.45 -26.77 -5.65
CA ILE A 314 14.32 -27.29 -4.58
C ILE A 314 15.52 -28.03 -5.15
N SER A 315 15.39 -28.69 -6.30
CA SER A 315 16.48 -29.36 -7.01
C SER A 315 17.69 -28.47 -7.32
N VAL A 316 17.50 -27.15 -7.42
CA VAL A 316 18.59 -26.18 -7.59
C VAL A 316 19.49 -26.14 -6.36
N ASP A 317 18.90 -26.20 -5.16
CA ASP A 317 19.65 -26.25 -3.90
C ASP A 317 20.43 -27.57 -3.80
N GLU A 318 19.78 -28.69 -4.11
CA GLU A 318 20.39 -30.03 -4.07
C GLU A 318 21.58 -30.13 -5.04
N SER A 319 21.39 -29.65 -6.28
CA SER A 319 22.47 -29.62 -7.29
C SER A 319 23.64 -28.74 -6.85
N SER A 320 23.34 -27.61 -6.22
CA SER A 320 24.37 -26.72 -5.67
C SER A 320 25.21 -27.39 -4.58
N TYR A 321 24.56 -28.11 -3.69
CA TYR A 321 25.25 -28.87 -2.61
C TYR A 321 26.07 -30.02 -3.16
N LEU A 322 25.59 -30.71 -4.20
CA LEU A 322 26.36 -31.77 -4.89
C LEU A 322 27.61 -31.20 -5.57
N LEU A 323 27.59 -29.96 -6.03
CA LEU A 323 28.75 -29.26 -6.58
C LEU A 323 29.69 -28.69 -5.49
N GLY A 324 29.44 -29.00 -4.20
CA GLY A 324 30.26 -28.57 -3.08
C GLY A 324 30.07 -27.16 -2.60
N TYR A 325 28.97 -26.47 -3.02
CA TYR A 325 28.69 -25.15 -2.50
C TYR A 325 28.15 -25.22 -1.07
N SER A 326 28.67 -24.33 -0.23
CA SER A 326 28.10 -24.11 1.11
C SER A 326 26.76 -23.36 1.00
N LYS A 327 25.98 -23.44 2.07
CA LYS A 327 24.69 -22.68 2.15
C LYS A 327 24.85 -21.20 1.82
N GLN A 328 25.90 -20.55 2.31
CA GLN A 328 26.19 -19.14 2.03
C GLN A 328 26.54 -18.89 0.56
N LYS A 329 27.36 -19.75 -0.06
CA LYS A 329 27.69 -19.66 -1.48
C LYS A 329 26.46 -19.89 -2.36
N THR A 330 25.61 -20.85 -2.03
CA THR A 330 24.33 -21.09 -2.70
C THR A 330 23.43 -19.85 -2.62
N PHE A 331 23.33 -19.23 -1.45
CA PHE A 331 22.55 -18.01 -1.28
C PHE A 331 23.06 -16.87 -2.18
N LEU A 332 24.34 -16.52 -2.06
CA LEU A 332 24.89 -15.35 -2.75
C LEU A 332 25.05 -15.55 -4.26
N ASN A 333 25.50 -16.74 -4.69
CA ASN A 333 25.87 -16.97 -6.09
C ASN A 333 24.72 -17.53 -6.94
N ILE A 334 23.68 -18.10 -6.32
CA ILE A 334 22.57 -18.72 -7.03
C ILE A 334 21.27 -17.99 -6.72
N HIS A 335 20.86 -17.92 -5.45
CA HIS A 335 19.55 -17.38 -5.11
C HIS A 335 19.43 -15.87 -5.39
N VAL A 336 20.40 -15.06 -4.94
CA VAL A 336 20.38 -13.61 -5.15
C VAL A 336 20.33 -13.24 -6.64
N PRO A 337 21.14 -13.82 -7.54
CA PRO A 337 21.03 -13.57 -8.97
C PRO A 337 19.70 -14.03 -9.58
N PHE A 338 19.16 -15.18 -9.17
CA PHE A 338 17.85 -15.64 -9.64
C PHE A 338 16.72 -14.72 -9.20
N LEU A 339 16.82 -14.14 -8.01
CA LEU A 339 15.80 -13.27 -7.43
C LEU A 339 15.89 -11.82 -7.90
N ARG A 340 16.89 -11.43 -8.71
CA ARG A 340 17.15 -10.02 -9.06
C ARG A 340 15.90 -9.27 -9.55
N ASN A 341 15.09 -9.90 -10.40
CA ASN A 341 13.88 -9.28 -10.94
C ASN A 341 12.81 -9.12 -9.85
N SER A 342 12.65 -10.12 -8.98
CA SER A 342 11.75 -10.03 -7.84
C SER A 342 12.22 -8.98 -6.82
N LEU A 343 13.54 -8.86 -6.60
CA LEU A 343 14.12 -7.84 -5.72
C LEU A 343 13.89 -6.43 -6.26
N LEU A 344 14.09 -6.21 -7.55
CA LEU A 344 13.81 -4.92 -8.20
C LEU A 344 12.31 -4.57 -8.11
N PHE A 345 11.43 -5.53 -8.37
CA PHE A 345 9.99 -5.33 -8.23
C PHE A 345 9.60 -4.96 -6.80
N VAL A 346 10.12 -5.70 -5.82
CA VAL A 346 9.88 -5.44 -4.39
C VAL A 346 10.44 -4.09 -3.97
N ALA A 347 11.64 -3.72 -4.43
CA ALA A 347 12.24 -2.42 -4.14
C ALA A 347 11.35 -1.28 -4.61
N ILE A 348 10.83 -1.34 -5.84
CA ILE A 348 9.94 -0.32 -6.37
C ILE A 348 8.61 -0.28 -5.60
N LEU A 349 8.03 -1.44 -5.29
CA LEU A 349 6.77 -1.51 -4.57
C LEU A 349 6.89 -0.90 -3.17
N ILE A 350 7.95 -1.22 -2.43
CA ILE A 350 8.22 -0.64 -1.11
C ILE A 350 8.50 0.86 -1.23
N SER A 351 9.26 1.28 -2.25
CA SER A 351 9.55 2.70 -2.48
C SER A 351 8.27 3.51 -2.67
N LEU A 352 7.31 3.00 -3.44
CA LEU A 352 6.01 3.65 -3.65
C LEU A 352 5.22 3.78 -2.34
N GLU A 353 5.26 2.76 -1.48
CA GLU A 353 4.59 2.82 -0.18
C GLU A 353 5.24 3.84 0.76
N ILE A 354 6.59 3.89 0.81
CA ILE A 354 7.32 4.82 1.67
C ILE A 354 7.13 6.28 1.21
N ILE A 355 7.16 6.54 -0.10
CA ILE A 355 7.01 7.89 -0.67
C ILE A 355 5.67 8.51 -0.26
N ARG A 356 4.61 7.73 -0.22
CA ARG A 356 3.26 8.17 0.13
C ARG A 356 2.93 8.06 1.62
N GLU A 357 3.85 7.51 2.43
CA GLU A 357 3.58 7.33 3.86
C GLU A 357 3.58 8.67 4.58
N LEU A 358 2.42 9.05 5.10
CA LEU A 358 2.21 10.31 5.78
C LEU A 358 2.21 10.18 7.30
N PRO A 359 1.31 9.41 7.96
CA PRO A 359 1.12 9.50 9.41
C PRO A 359 2.36 9.09 10.22
N ILE A 360 3.09 8.05 9.81
CA ILE A 360 4.31 7.64 10.52
C ILE A 360 5.38 8.72 10.38
N THR A 361 5.56 9.24 9.16
CA THR A 361 6.55 10.28 8.90
C THR A 361 6.23 11.55 9.65
N LEU A 362 4.99 12.00 9.60
CA LEU A 362 4.53 13.24 10.26
C LEU A 362 4.76 13.21 11.78
N ILE A 363 4.51 12.06 12.41
CA ILE A 363 4.60 11.90 13.87
C ILE A 363 6.04 11.66 14.35
N LEU A 364 6.85 10.91 13.59
CA LEU A 364 8.16 10.40 14.06
C LEU A 364 9.37 11.08 13.40
N ARG A 365 9.18 11.93 12.41
CA ARG A 365 10.29 12.58 11.70
C ARG A 365 11.17 13.42 12.63
N PRO A 366 12.47 13.52 12.34
CA PRO A 366 13.34 14.48 13.00
C PRO A 366 12.92 15.92 12.72
N PHE A 367 13.37 16.85 13.55
CA PHE A 367 13.23 18.28 13.26
C PHE A 367 13.92 18.63 11.93
N ASN A 368 13.29 19.51 11.16
CA ASN A 368 13.75 19.95 9.82
C ASN A 368 13.89 18.81 8.80
N PHE A 369 13.21 17.68 9.03
CA PHE A 369 13.17 16.57 8.09
C PHE A 369 11.79 16.48 7.46
N GLU A 370 11.60 17.20 6.35
CA GLU A 370 10.36 17.18 5.58
C GLU A 370 10.49 16.25 4.38
N THR A 371 9.37 15.63 4.01
CA THR A 371 9.20 14.86 2.78
C THR A 371 8.12 15.51 1.92
N PHE A 372 8.02 15.13 0.66
CA PHE A 372 6.92 15.63 -0.18
C PHE A 372 5.53 15.33 0.40
N ALA A 373 5.34 14.16 1.02
CA ALA A 373 4.05 13.80 1.63
C ALA A 373 3.71 14.69 2.84
N THR A 374 4.69 14.94 3.71
CA THR A 374 4.47 15.80 4.90
C THR A 374 4.25 17.25 4.52
N THR A 375 5.02 17.77 3.56
CA THR A 375 4.87 19.16 3.09
C THR A 375 3.53 19.36 2.39
N ALA A 376 3.12 18.44 1.52
CA ALA A 376 1.81 18.50 0.87
C ALA A 376 0.66 18.53 1.90
N TYR A 377 0.74 17.69 2.92
CA TYR A 377 -0.27 17.64 3.98
C TYR A 377 -0.27 18.92 4.82
N ILE A 378 0.88 19.42 5.27
CA ILE A 378 0.98 20.62 6.10
C ILE A 378 0.38 21.82 5.34
N SER A 379 0.79 22.03 4.09
CA SER A 379 0.23 23.12 3.27
C SER A 379 -1.30 22.97 3.09
N ALA A 380 -1.79 21.75 2.87
CA ALA A 380 -3.21 21.51 2.73
C ALA A 380 -3.98 21.72 4.03
N SER A 381 -3.43 21.35 5.19
CA SER A 381 -4.06 21.53 6.51
C SER A 381 -4.11 23.01 6.95
N GLU A 382 -3.26 23.85 6.37
CA GLU A 382 -3.25 25.30 6.56
C GLU A 382 -4.12 26.06 5.52
N ASP A 383 -4.96 25.35 4.76
CA ASP A 383 -5.79 25.87 3.66
C ASP A 383 -4.97 26.49 2.49
N LEU A 384 -3.68 26.20 2.41
CA LEU A 384 -2.79 26.65 1.34
C LEU A 384 -2.73 25.61 0.20
N LEU A 385 -3.88 25.37 -0.45
CA LEU A 385 -4.03 24.32 -1.47
C LEU A 385 -3.14 24.54 -2.70
N GLU A 386 -2.92 25.80 -3.06
CA GLU A 386 -2.03 26.19 -4.16
C GLU A 386 -0.57 25.81 -3.86
N ALA A 387 -0.13 25.96 -2.61
CA ALA A 387 1.21 25.57 -2.18
C ALA A 387 1.32 24.03 -2.08
N ALA A 388 0.28 23.34 -1.62
CA ALA A 388 0.22 21.87 -1.57
C ALA A 388 0.31 21.23 -2.96
N ALA A 389 -0.06 21.92 -4.03
CA ALA A 389 -0.02 21.40 -5.39
C ALA A 389 1.39 21.01 -5.85
N VAL A 390 2.41 21.81 -5.51
CA VAL A 390 3.80 21.58 -5.92
C VAL A 390 4.34 20.25 -5.38
N PRO A 391 4.40 20.00 -4.06
CA PRO A 391 4.90 18.73 -3.54
C PRO A 391 4.05 17.53 -3.97
N SER A 392 2.74 17.71 -4.16
CA SER A 392 1.84 16.66 -4.66
C SER A 392 2.16 16.27 -6.11
N LEU A 393 2.46 17.22 -6.98
CA LEU A 393 2.89 16.95 -8.35
C LEU A 393 4.22 16.19 -8.40
N PHE A 394 5.18 16.53 -7.53
CA PHE A 394 6.43 15.77 -7.43
C PHE A 394 6.19 14.34 -6.96
N LEU A 395 5.29 14.10 -6.00
CA LEU A 395 4.88 12.75 -5.59
C LEU A 395 4.31 11.95 -6.76
N ILE A 396 3.39 12.54 -7.52
CA ILE A 396 2.78 11.89 -8.70
C ILE A 396 3.84 11.59 -9.76
N LEU A 397 4.75 12.51 -10.02
CA LEU A 397 5.83 12.34 -11.00
C LEU A 397 6.75 11.20 -10.60
N ILE A 398 7.24 11.18 -9.35
CA ILE A 398 8.11 10.12 -8.83
C ILE A 398 7.39 8.77 -8.89
N ALA A 399 6.14 8.69 -8.41
CA ALA A 399 5.35 7.46 -8.45
C ALA A 399 5.15 6.96 -9.90
N THR A 400 4.86 7.87 -10.83
CA THR A 400 4.69 7.53 -12.25
C THR A 400 5.97 6.96 -12.85
N ILE A 401 7.12 7.56 -12.56
CA ILE A 401 8.43 7.05 -13.01
C ILE A 401 8.65 5.62 -12.48
N PHE A 402 8.42 5.36 -11.19
CA PHE A 402 8.56 4.03 -10.61
C PHE A 402 7.61 3.00 -11.26
N ILE A 403 6.35 3.38 -11.51
CA ILE A 403 5.36 2.51 -12.18
C ILE A 403 5.79 2.22 -13.64
N MET A 404 6.30 3.19 -14.37
CA MET A 404 6.79 2.98 -15.73
C MET A 404 7.97 2.00 -15.77
N PHE A 405 8.90 2.09 -14.83
CA PHE A 405 9.98 1.12 -14.69
C PHE A 405 9.46 -0.30 -14.41
N THR A 406 8.51 -0.46 -13.47
CA THR A 406 7.91 -1.78 -13.16
C THR A 406 7.18 -2.37 -14.35
N SER A 407 6.38 -1.58 -15.06
CA SER A 407 5.61 -2.06 -16.21
C SER A 407 6.51 -2.59 -17.33
N LYS A 408 7.64 -1.92 -17.59
CA LYS A 408 8.62 -2.34 -18.59
C LYS A 408 9.29 -3.67 -18.21
N TYR A 409 9.55 -3.92 -16.93
CA TYR A 409 10.11 -5.19 -16.45
C TYR A 409 9.09 -6.33 -16.52
N ILE A 410 7.85 -6.11 -16.12
CA ILE A 410 6.76 -7.12 -16.17
C ILE A 410 6.45 -7.53 -17.62
N LEU A 411 6.47 -6.58 -18.55
CA LEU A 411 6.20 -6.86 -19.97
C LEU A 411 7.34 -7.60 -20.69
N ARG A 412 8.57 -7.57 -20.18
CA ARG A 412 9.72 -8.31 -20.72
C ARG A 412 9.77 -9.78 -20.30
N GLU A 413 9.01 -10.19 -19.28
CA GLU A 413 8.93 -11.60 -18.85
C GLU A 413 7.83 -12.40 -19.58
N LYS A 414 7.11 -11.80 -20.53
CA LYS A 414 6.21 -12.48 -21.47
C LYS A 414 6.86 -12.66 -22.82
#